data_d471ae83c92cb13e64a7683353227c85
#
_entry.id   d471ae83c92cb13e64a7683353227c85
#
_cell.length_a   1.000
_cell.length_b   1.000
_cell.length_c   1.000
_cell.angle_alpha   90.00
_cell.angle_beta   90.00
_cell.angle_gamma   90.00
#
_symmetry.space_group_name_H-M   'P 1'
#
loop_
_entity.id
_entity.type
_entity.pdbx_description
1 polymer ?
#
loop_
_entity_poly.entity_id
_entity_poly.type
_entity_poly.pdbx_seq_one_letter_code
_entity_poly.pdbx_strand_id
1 'polypeptide(L)'
;MSDKEKARDFLELVIKGKIDEAYKKYIDMNGKHHNVYFAKGFETLNNAMKENQDKFPNKKFVIKNIISEGDLVAVHSHLDFQNGEKGMVTVHIFRFENGKIIELWDCGQAIPQDCPNEDGAF
;
A
#
# COMPACT_ATOMS: atom_id res chain seq x y z
N MET A 1 12.36 -4.85 14.80
CA MET A 1 11.55 -5.20 13.63
C MET A 1 12.38 -5.14 12.36
N SER A 2 12.24 -6.14 11.52
CA SER A 2 12.84 -6.12 10.18
C SER A 2 12.10 -5.12 9.29
N ASP A 3 12.69 -4.75 8.16
CA ASP A 3 12.03 -3.88 7.18
C ASP A 3 10.75 -4.54 6.64
N LYS A 4 10.74 -5.87 6.47
CA LYS A 4 9.53 -6.61 6.07
C LYS A 4 8.41 -6.45 7.08
N GLU A 5 8.71 -6.57 8.35
CA GLU A 5 7.72 -6.41 9.43
C GLU A 5 7.20 -4.98 9.49
N LYS A 6 8.08 -3.99 9.29
CA LYS A 6 7.69 -2.58 9.25
C LYS A 6 6.77 -2.28 8.07
N ALA A 7 7.09 -2.80 6.89
CA ALA A 7 6.25 -2.64 5.70
C ALA A 7 4.86 -3.23 5.91
N ARG A 8 4.79 -4.44 6.50
CA ARG A 8 3.53 -5.08 6.84
C ARG A 8 2.72 -4.23 7.82
N ASP A 9 3.35 -3.80 8.91
CA ASP A 9 2.68 -3.00 9.94
C ASP A 9 2.18 -1.66 9.39
N PHE A 10 2.98 -1.00 8.56
CA PHE A 10 2.57 0.23 7.90
C PHE A 10 1.27 0.03 7.11
N LEU A 11 1.23 -0.98 6.25
CA LEU A 11 0.05 -1.25 5.41
C LEU A 11 -1.16 -1.65 6.26
N GLU A 12 -0.96 -2.46 7.29
CA GLU A 12 -2.04 -2.86 8.20
C GLU A 12 -2.63 -1.66 8.95
N LEU A 13 -1.80 -0.73 9.40
CA LEU A 13 -2.26 0.50 10.05
C LEU A 13 -3.07 1.37 9.08
N VAL A 14 -2.60 1.52 7.83
CA VAL A 14 -3.32 2.28 6.81
C VAL A 14 -4.69 1.67 6.55
N ILE A 15 -4.78 0.35 6.42
CA ILE A 15 -6.05 -0.35 6.17
C ILE A 15 -7.03 -0.21 7.33
N LYS A 16 -6.51 -0.16 8.56
CA LYS A 16 -7.34 0.06 9.77
C LYS A 16 -7.80 1.51 9.93
N GLY A 17 -7.39 2.40 9.03
CA GLY A 17 -7.72 3.82 9.11
C GLY A 17 -6.82 4.63 10.03
N LYS A 18 -5.76 4.02 10.56
CA LYS A 18 -4.78 4.68 11.44
C LYS A 18 -3.66 5.32 10.62
N ILE A 19 -4.03 6.17 9.68
CA ILE A 19 -3.13 6.66 8.64
C ILE A 19 -2.07 7.61 9.21
N ASP A 20 -2.47 8.56 10.04
CA ASP A 20 -1.51 9.48 10.68
C ASP A 20 -0.51 8.74 11.55
N GLU A 21 -0.98 7.73 12.29
CA GLU A 21 -0.12 6.88 13.11
C GLU A 21 0.89 6.11 12.26
N ALA A 22 0.43 5.53 11.14
CA ALA A 22 1.28 4.79 10.21
C ALA A 22 2.37 5.69 9.64
N TYR A 23 2.01 6.87 9.19
CA TYR A 23 2.95 7.82 8.59
C TYR A 23 3.95 8.33 9.62
N LYS A 24 3.48 8.70 10.81
CA LYS A 24 4.36 9.16 11.88
C LYS A 24 5.38 8.10 12.29
N LYS A 25 4.94 6.85 12.34
CA LYS A 25 5.79 5.75 12.80
C LYS A 25 6.82 5.32 11.77
N TYR A 26 6.46 5.32 10.48
CA TYR A 26 7.28 4.67 9.45
C TYR A 26 7.76 5.55 8.32
N ILE A 27 7.13 6.68 8.05
CA ILE A 27 7.45 7.51 6.88
C ILE A 27 8.40 8.64 7.26
N ASP A 28 9.46 8.80 6.47
CA ASP A 28 10.24 10.03 6.46
C ASP A 28 9.50 11.01 5.55
N MET A 29 8.92 12.06 6.12
CA MET A 29 8.09 13.02 5.39
C MET A 29 8.88 13.84 4.36
N ASN A 30 10.21 13.81 4.41
CA ASN A 30 11.07 14.42 3.39
C ASN A 30 11.37 13.48 2.22
N GLY A 31 10.89 12.24 2.30
CA GLY A 31 11.00 11.27 1.22
C GLY A 31 10.05 11.56 0.07
N LYS A 32 9.87 10.58 -0.80
CA LYS A 32 9.07 10.74 -2.01
C LYS A 32 8.27 9.49 -2.35
N HIS A 33 7.12 9.69 -2.99
CA HIS A 33 6.33 8.62 -3.56
C HIS A 33 6.22 8.78 -5.08
N HIS A 34 5.91 7.68 -5.74
CA HIS A 34 5.75 7.63 -7.20
C HIS A 34 4.34 7.19 -7.60
N ASN A 35 3.33 7.46 -6.76
CA ASN A 35 1.95 7.21 -7.15
C ASN A 35 1.57 8.21 -8.23
N VAL A 36 1.22 7.70 -9.42
CA VAL A 36 1.03 8.52 -10.62
C VAL A 36 -0.26 9.35 -10.60
N TYR A 37 -1.16 9.10 -9.66
CA TYR A 37 -2.43 9.79 -9.56
C TYR A 37 -2.42 11.00 -8.62
N PHE A 38 -1.35 11.20 -7.86
CA PHE A 38 -1.28 12.25 -6.84
C PHE A 38 -0.03 13.11 -7.01
N ALA A 39 -0.13 14.37 -6.59
CA ALA A 39 1.00 15.27 -6.61
C ALA A 39 2.11 14.79 -5.66
N LYS A 40 3.31 15.34 -5.83
CA LYS A 40 4.49 14.92 -5.08
C LYS A 40 4.33 15.11 -3.57
N GLY A 41 5.09 14.33 -2.81
CA GLY A 41 5.23 14.47 -1.37
C GLY A 41 4.32 13.54 -0.57
N PHE A 42 4.85 13.07 0.56
CA PHE A 42 4.11 12.17 1.43
C PHE A 42 2.92 12.84 2.13
N GLU A 43 2.97 14.17 2.31
CA GLU A 43 1.82 14.88 2.87
C GLU A 43 0.60 14.74 1.95
N THR A 44 0.79 14.91 0.65
CA THR A 44 -0.27 14.73 -0.35
C THR A 44 -0.80 13.31 -0.33
N LEU A 45 0.09 12.33 -0.29
CA LEU A 45 -0.31 10.91 -0.26
C LEU A 45 -1.05 10.55 1.03
N ASN A 46 -0.60 11.09 2.17
CA ASN A 46 -1.27 10.91 3.46
C ASN A 46 -2.71 11.41 3.40
N ASN A 47 -2.92 12.61 2.87
CA ASN A 47 -4.27 13.18 2.72
C ASN A 47 -5.14 12.36 1.79
N ALA A 48 -4.57 11.86 0.69
CA ALA A 48 -5.27 10.98 -0.26
C ALA A 48 -5.70 9.66 0.40
N MET A 49 -4.86 9.10 1.25
CA MET A 49 -5.19 7.86 1.97
C MET A 49 -6.34 8.08 2.97
N LYS A 50 -6.38 9.25 3.62
CA LYS A 50 -7.48 9.60 4.52
C LYS A 50 -8.80 9.74 3.77
N GLU A 51 -8.79 10.38 2.61
CA GLU A 51 -9.98 10.48 1.76
C GLU A 51 -10.46 9.10 1.29
N ASN A 52 -9.53 8.24 0.91
CA ASN A 52 -9.85 6.88 0.50
C ASN A 52 -10.46 6.08 1.66
N GLN A 53 -9.95 6.27 2.88
CA GLN A 53 -10.49 5.62 4.07
C GLN A 53 -11.93 6.06 4.35
N ASP A 54 -12.23 7.34 4.19
CA ASP A 54 -13.60 7.86 4.36
C ASP A 54 -14.55 7.28 3.31
N LYS A 55 -14.06 7.12 2.08
CA LYS A 55 -14.86 6.59 0.98
C LYS A 55 -15.07 5.08 1.05
N PHE A 56 -14.06 4.34 1.49
CA PHE A 56 -14.10 2.87 1.57
C PHE A 56 -13.66 2.40 2.97
N PRO A 57 -14.47 2.66 4.01
CA PRO A 57 -14.04 2.35 5.38
C PRO A 57 -13.95 0.86 5.70
N ASN A 58 -14.59 0.02 4.90
CA ASN A 58 -14.67 -1.42 5.13
C ASN A 58 -13.78 -2.24 4.18
N LYS A 59 -12.85 -1.59 3.47
CA LYS A 59 -11.98 -2.31 2.55
C LYS A 59 -11.14 -3.36 3.26
N LYS A 60 -10.86 -4.45 2.55
CA LYS A 60 -10.00 -5.53 3.02
C LYS A 60 -8.70 -5.53 2.23
N PHE A 61 -7.63 -5.93 2.89
CA PHE A 61 -6.32 -5.98 2.29
C PHE A 61 -5.64 -7.28 2.71
N VAL A 62 -5.33 -8.13 1.75
CA VAL A 62 -4.70 -9.42 2.03
C VAL A 62 -3.33 -9.44 1.37
N ILE A 63 -2.29 -9.53 2.18
CA ILE A 63 -0.91 -9.63 1.70
C ILE A 63 -0.70 -11.05 1.21
N LYS A 64 -0.27 -11.19 -0.03
CA LYS A 64 0.00 -12.49 -0.67
C LYS A 64 1.48 -12.85 -0.60
N ASN A 65 2.36 -11.89 -0.85
CA ASN A 65 3.81 -12.09 -0.82
C ASN A 65 4.50 -10.85 -0.29
N ILE A 66 5.55 -11.06 0.50
CA ILE A 66 6.49 -10.00 0.89
C ILE A 66 7.88 -10.48 0.53
N ILE A 67 8.60 -9.68 -0.24
CA ILE A 67 9.95 -10.00 -0.71
C ILE A 67 10.86 -8.85 -0.32
N SER A 68 11.99 -9.16 0.28
CA SER A 68 12.96 -8.15 0.73
C SER A 68 14.33 -8.43 0.12
N GLU A 69 14.97 -7.39 -0.39
CA GLU A 69 16.34 -7.45 -0.87
C GLU A 69 17.03 -6.12 -0.58
N GLY A 70 18.11 -6.15 0.20
CA GLY A 70 18.80 -4.92 0.59
C GLY A 70 17.88 -4.00 1.37
N ASP A 71 17.78 -2.75 0.93
CA ASP A 71 16.92 -1.73 1.55
C ASP A 71 15.51 -1.67 0.96
N LEU A 72 15.16 -2.60 0.06
CA LEU A 72 13.87 -2.65 -0.62
C LEU A 72 12.99 -3.77 -0.08
N VAL A 73 11.70 -3.46 0.06
CA VAL A 73 10.65 -4.45 0.39
C VAL A 73 9.53 -4.31 -0.60
N ALA A 74 9.18 -5.41 -1.27
CA ALA A 74 8.03 -5.48 -2.18
C ALA A 74 6.89 -6.24 -1.51
N VAL A 75 5.68 -5.68 -1.56
CA VAL A 75 4.48 -6.28 -0.96
C VAL A 75 3.42 -6.46 -2.05
N HIS A 76 3.10 -7.69 -2.36
CA HIS A 76 2.08 -8.08 -3.34
C HIS A 76 0.80 -8.43 -2.59
N SER A 77 -0.32 -7.78 -2.94
CA SER A 77 -1.53 -7.83 -2.12
C SER A 77 -2.79 -7.78 -2.95
N HIS A 78 -3.90 -8.20 -2.33
CA HIS A 78 -5.25 -8.03 -2.84
C HIS A 78 -5.95 -6.93 -2.05
N LEU A 79 -6.36 -5.86 -2.72
CA LEU A 79 -7.17 -4.80 -2.14
C LEU A 79 -8.61 -4.97 -2.61
N ASP A 80 -9.51 -5.21 -1.65
CA ASP A 80 -10.94 -5.37 -1.90
C ASP A 80 -11.69 -4.22 -1.25
N PHE A 81 -12.33 -3.39 -2.07
CA PHE A 81 -13.06 -2.22 -1.59
C PHE A 81 -14.41 -2.57 -0.95
N GLN A 82 -14.84 -3.82 -1.00
CA GLN A 82 -16.13 -4.28 -0.49
C GLN A 82 -17.31 -3.54 -1.14
N ASN A 83 -17.20 -3.32 -2.45
CA ASN A 83 -18.19 -2.56 -3.23
C ASN A 83 -18.88 -3.42 -4.30
N GLY A 84 -18.79 -4.75 -4.20
CA GLY A 84 -19.37 -5.68 -5.17
C GLY A 84 -18.44 -6.02 -6.34
N GLU A 85 -17.32 -5.36 -6.46
CA GLU A 85 -16.29 -5.64 -7.47
C GLU A 85 -15.18 -6.52 -6.88
N LYS A 86 -14.32 -7.07 -7.75
CA LYS A 86 -13.26 -7.98 -7.35
C LYS A 86 -12.03 -7.28 -6.76
N GLY A 87 -11.97 -5.97 -6.83
CA GLY A 87 -10.87 -5.19 -6.28
C GLY A 87 -9.66 -5.12 -7.19
N MET A 88 -8.49 -5.04 -6.57
CA MET A 88 -7.24 -4.78 -7.29
C MET A 88 -6.13 -5.71 -6.82
N VAL A 89 -5.26 -6.07 -7.77
CA VAL A 89 -3.91 -6.54 -7.46
C VAL A 89 -3.06 -5.30 -7.21
N THR A 90 -2.38 -5.23 -6.07
CA THR A 90 -1.50 -4.11 -5.76
C THR A 90 -0.09 -4.60 -5.45
N VAL A 91 0.90 -3.80 -5.85
CA VAL A 91 2.29 -4.00 -5.46
C VAL A 91 2.81 -2.69 -4.90
N HIS A 92 3.25 -2.74 -3.65
CA HIS A 92 3.94 -1.62 -3.00
C HIS A 92 5.40 -1.97 -2.86
N ILE A 93 6.28 -1.06 -3.28
CA ILE A 93 7.73 -1.21 -3.06
C ILE A 93 8.17 -0.07 -2.16
N PHE A 94 8.81 -0.41 -1.05
CA PHE A 94 9.31 0.54 -0.06
C PHE A 94 10.83 0.52 -0.03
N ARG A 95 11.45 1.68 -0.06
CA ARG A 95 12.87 1.80 0.23
C ARG A 95 13.05 2.39 1.61
N PHE A 96 13.85 1.70 2.43
CA PHE A 96 14.11 2.07 3.83
C PHE A 96 15.47 2.71 4.00
N GLU A 97 15.55 3.70 4.88
CA GLU A 97 16.81 4.28 5.34
C GLU A 97 16.63 4.71 6.78
N ASN A 98 17.57 4.29 7.64
CA ASN A 98 17.52 4.59 9.07
C ASN A 98 16.19 4.18 9.72
N GLY A 99 15.66 3.05 9.31
CA GLY A 99 14.42 2.50 9.87
C GLY A 99 13.13 3.16 9.38
N LYS A 100 13.22 4.09 8.44
CA LYS A 100 12.07 4.81 7.88
C LYS A 100 11.93 4.56 6.38
N ILE A 101 10.70 4.64 5.90
CA ILE A 101 10.40 4.58 4.47
C ILE A 101 10.71 5.94 3.87
N ILE A 102 11.66 5.98 2.93
CA ILE A 102 12.08 7.21 2.26
C ILE A 102 11.61 7.29 0.83
N GLU A 103 11.20 6.17 0.27
CA GLU A 103 10.68 6.14 -1.10
C GLU A 103 9.65 5.03 -1.23
N LEU A 104 8.59 5.32 -1.96
CA LEU A 104 7.47 4.40 -2.17
C LEU A 104 7.06 4.41 -3.63
N TRP A 105 6.96 3.22 -4.21
CA TRP A 105 6.32 2.98 -5.50
C TRP A 105 5.07 2.15 -5.25
N ASP A 106 3.96 2.45 -5.90
CA ASP A 106 2.80 1.59 -5.89
C ASP A 106 2.25 1.41 -7.29
N CYS A 107 1.87 0.18 -7.60
CA CYS A 107 1.28 -0.20 -8.87
C CYS A 107 0.02 -0.98 -8.60
N GLY A 108 -1.02 -0.76 -9.41
CA GLY A 108 -2.28 -1.44 -9.23
C GLY A 108 -2.86 -1.89 -10.56
N GLN A 109 -3.59 -3.00 -10.51
CA GLN A 109 -4.30 -3.56 -11.63
C GLN A 109 -5.69 -3.97 -11.17
N ALA A 110 -6.74 -3.39 -11.78
CA ALA A 110 -8.12 -3.77 -11.47
C ALA A 110 -8.38 -5.20 -11.96
N ILE A 111 -9.06 -5.99 -11.13
CA ILE A 111 -9.43 -7.36 -11.48
C ILE A 111 -10.76 -7.30 -12.23
N PRO A 112 -10.83 -7.74 -13.50
CA PRO A 112 -12.09 -7.72 -14.24
C PRO A 112 -13.10 -8.70 -13.64
N GLN A 113 -14.40 -8.36 -13.74
CA GLN A 113 -15.47 -9.25 -13.26
C GLN A 113 -15.42 -10.60 -13.99
N ASP A 114 -15.17 -10.56 -15.29
CA ASP A 114 -15.02 -11.77 -16.11
C ASP A 114 -13.54 -12.01 -16.39
N CYS A 115 -12.80 -12.39 -15.35
CA CYS A 115 -11.39 -12.68 -15.50
C CYS A 115 -11.19 -13.92 -16.39
N PRO A 116 -10.59 -13.78 -17.59
CA PRO A 116 -10.46 -14.91 -18.51
C PRO A 116 -9.46 -15.95 -18.07
N ASN A 117 -8.56 -15.60 -17.16
CA ASN A 117 -7.57 -16.52 -16.64
C ASN A 117 -8.16 -17.36 -15.51
N GLU A 118 -8.30 -18.66 -15.76
CA GLU A 118 -8.89 -19.59 -14.80
C GLU A 118 -8.06 -19.77 -13.53
N ASP A 119 -6.76 -19.44 -13.57
CA ASP A 119 -5.91 -19.48 -12.38
C ASP A 119 -6.14 -18.27 -11.45
N GLY A 120 -6.93 -17.30 -11.93
CA GLY A 120 -7.27 -16.11 -11.14
C GLY A 120 -6.17 -15.07 -11.14
N ALA A 121 -6.34 -14.05 -10.29
CA ALA A 121 -5.41 -12.94 -10.19
C ALA A 121 -4.24 -13.21 -9.22
N PHE A 122 -4.38 -14.27 -8.40
CA PHE A 122 -3.38 -14.59 -7.36
C PHE A 122 -2.97 -16.04 -7.34
#